data_2b3139b03e460c38d9f1955bf45b4dbe
#
_entry.id   2b3139b03e460c38d9f1955bf45b4dbe
#
_cell.length_a   1.000
_cell.length_b   1.000
_cell.length_c   1.000
_cell.angle_alpha   90.00
_cell.angle_beta   90.00
_cell.angle_gamma   90.00
#
_symmetry.space_group_name_H-M   'P 1'
#
loop_
_entity.id
_entity.type
_entity.pdbx_description
1 polymer ?
#
loop_
_entity_poly.entity_id
_entity_poly.type
_entity_poly.pdbx_seq_one_letter_code
_entity_poly.pdbx_strand_id
1 'polypeptide(L)' 'MNDKLSNAIKIFCDATGFIHNAEVVHGSLFCKLNSMTDFSYTKNALKGFFKFYNGDNITIKGYKLDGDNYTFDFI' A
#
# COMPACT_ATOMS: atom_id res chain seq x y z
N MET A 1 10.41 -9.44 -2.01
CA MET A 1 10.32 -8.48 -0.90
C MET A 1 10.62 -9.20 0.40
N ASN A 2 11.43 -8.63 1.28
CA ASN A 2 11.77 -9.30 2.53
C ASN A 2 10.69 -9.07 3.60
N ASP A 3 10.69 -9.91 4.63
CA ASP A 3 9.67 -9.87 5.68
C ASP A 3 9.71 -8.57 6.48
N LYS A 4 10.89 -7.99 6.67
CA LYS A 4 11.05 -6.75 7.40
C LYS A 4 10.35 -5.58 6.70
N LEU A 5 10.50 -5.49 5.38
CA LEU A 5 9.82 -4.47 4.59
C LEU A 5 8.32 -4.69 4.57
N SER A 6 7.89 -5.95 4.40
CA SER A 6 6.46 -6.31 4.43
C SER A 6 5.81 -5.92 5.75
N ASN A 7 6.47 -6.19 6.87
CA ASN A 7 5.97 -5.81 8.19
C ASN A 7 5.91 -4.29 8.35
N ALA A 8 6.91 -3.58 7.85
CA ALA A 8 6.93 -2.11 7.92
C ALA A 8 5.77 -1.50 7.12
N ILE A 9 5.48 -2.03 5.94
CA ILE A 9 4.35 -1.58 5.12
C ILE A 9 3.04 -1.82 5.85
N LYS A 10 2.87 -3.00 6.45
CA LYS A 10 1.65 -3.33 7.17
C LYS A 10 1.44 -2.39 8.36
N ILE A 11 2.48 -2.13 9.14
CA ILE A 11 2.41 -1.21 10.27
C ILE A 11 2.03 0.19 9.79
N PHE A 12 2.64 0.64 8.70
CA PHE A 12 2.33 1.93 8.11
C PHE A 12 0.86 2.02 7.69
N CYS A 13 0.37 0.99 7.00
CA CYS A 13 -1.02 0.95 6.56
C CYS A 13 -1.99 0.97 7.74
N ASP A 14 -1.70 0.18 8.78
CA ASP A 14 -2.54 0.12 9.97
C ASP A 14 -2.60 1.48 10.68
N ALA A 15 -1.52 2.25 10.62
CA ALA A 15 -1.44 3.56 11.26
C ALA A 15 -2.20 4.66 10.53
N THR A 16 -2.50 4.49 9.24
CA THR A 16 -3.17 5.55 8.45
C THR A 16 -4.63 5.76 8.84
N GLY A 17 -5.30 4.70 9.28
CA GLY A 17 -6.72 4.74 9.63
C GLY A 17 -7.67 4.63 8.43
N PHE A 18 -7.19 4.77 7.19
CA PHE A 18 -8.04 4.64 6.00
C PHE A 18 -7.67 3.43 5.12
N ILE A 19 -6.60 2.73 5.44
CA ILE A 19 -6.20 1.50 4.75
C ILE A 19 -6.56 0.33 5.66
N HIS A 20 -7.52 -0.49 5.25
CA HIS A 20 -8.04 -1.58 6.08
C HIS A 20 -7.59 -2.94 5.57
N ASN A 21 -7.40 -3.87 6.48
CA ASN A 21 -7.07 -5.27 6.17
C ASN A 21 -5.85 -5.40 5.26
N ALA A 22 -4.82 -4.61 5.54
CA ALA A 22 -3.60 -4.59 4.74
C ALA A 22 -2.85 -5.91 4.83
N GLU A 23 -2.47 -6.46 3.69
CA GLU A 23 -1.68 -7.68 3.60
C GLU A 23 -0.70 -7.57 2.44
N VAL A 24 0.55 -7.90 2.68
CA VAL A 24 1.59 -7.83 1.65
C VAL A 24 2.00 -9.24 1.24
N VAL A 25 1.85 -9.53 -0.06
CA VAL A 25 2.17 -10.84 -0.62
C VAL A 25 2.96 -10.62 -1.91
N HIS A 26 4.18 -11.14 -1.96
CA HIS A 26 5.03 -11.15 -3.17
C HIS A 26 5.15 -9.78 -3.87
N GLY A 27 5.37 -8.74 -3.09
CA GLY A 27 5.55 -7.40 -3.67
C GLY A 27 4.26 -6.69 -4.04
N SER A 28 3.13 -7.19 -3.56
CA SER A 28 1.83 -6.54 -3.74
C SER A 28 1.17 -6.32 -2.41
N LEU A 29 0.51 -5.18 -2.26
CA LEU A 29 -0.33 -4.88 -1.11
C LEU A 29 -1.78 -5.12 -1.48
N PHE A 30 -2.47 -5.93 -0.67
CA PHE A 30 -3.92 -6.11 -0.78
C PHE A 30 -4.57 -5.43 0.41
N CYS A 31 -5.61 -4.65 0.15
CA CYS A 31 -6.28 -3.91 1.21
C CYS A 31 -7.71 -3.56 0.84
N LYS A 32 -8.44 -3.02 1.82
CA LYS A 32 -9.78 -2.47 1.61
C LYS A 32 -9.74 -0.97 1.82
N LEU A 33 -10.39 -0.24 0.91
CA LEU A 33 -10.52 1.20 0.96
C LEU A 33 -11.99 1.58 0.84
N ASN A 34 -12.38 2.70 1.45
CA ASN A 34 -13.77 3.12 1.47
C ASN A 34 -14.20 3.89 0.21
N SER A 35 -13.25 4.47 -0.52
CA SER A 35 -13.57 5.32 -1.67
C SER A 35 -12.40 5.43 -2.65
N MET A 36 -12.68 5.98 -3.84
CA MET A 36 -11.64 6.30 -4.81
C MET A 36 -10.72 7.42 -4.35
N THR A 37 -11.20 8.29 -3.46
CA THR A 37 -10.35 9.30 -2.83
C THR A 37 -9.27 8.63 -1.98
N ASP A 38 -9.66 7.61 -1.22
CA ASP A 38 -8.71 6.84 -0.41
C ASP A 38 -7.71 6.10 -1.29
N PHE A 39 -8.12 5.67 -2.48
CA PHE A 39 -7.21 5.03 -3.43
C PHE A 39 -6.06 5.97 -3.81
N SER A 40 -6.37 7.20 -4.18
CA SER A 40 -5.35 8.20 -4.55
C SER A 40 -4.45 8.53 -3.37
N TYR A 41 -5.02 8.72 -2.18
CA TYR A 41 -4.25 8.98 -0.97
C TYR A 41 -3.34 7.80 -0.62
N THR A 42 -3.83 6.58 -0.76
CA THR A 42 -3.04 5.37 -0.48
C THR A 42 -1.83 5.30 -1.40
N LYS A 43 -2.03 5.53 -2.69
CA LYS A 43 -0.94 5.50 -3.67
C LYS A 43 0.15 6.52 -3.31
N ASN A 44 -0.25 7.75 -3.00
CA ASN A 44 0.68 8.81 -2.64
C ASN A 44 1.38 8.51 -1.30
N ALA A 45 0.64 7.99 -0.34
CA ALA A 45 1.19 7.64 0.96
C ALA A 45 2.24 6.53 0.84
N LEU A 46 1.99 5.52 0.01
CA LEU A 46 2.95 4.45 -0.23
C LEU A 46 4.21 4.95 -0.91
N LYS A 47 4.08 5.85 -1.89
CA LYS A 47 5.25 6.48 -2.51
C LYS A 47 6.09 7.22 -1.47
N GLY A 48 5.46 8.00 -0.62
CA GLY A 48 6.15 8.72 0.46
C GLY A 48 6.82 7.78 1.44
N PHE A 49 6.14 6.69 1.79
CA PHE A 49 6.70 5.68 2.67
C PHE A 49 7.98 5.07 2.10
N PHE A 50 7.96 4.65 0.84
CA PHE A 50 9.14 4.03 0.22
C PHE A 50 10.30 5.01 0.10
N LYS A 51 10.02 6.27 -0.23
CA LYS A 51 11.05 7.29 -0.29
C LYS A 51 11.68 7.53 1.08
N PHE A 52 10.86 7.58 2.12
CA PHE A 52 11.35 7.77 3.49
C PHE A 52 12.10 6.54 4.00
N TYR A 53 11.57 5.33 3.75
CA TYR A 53 12.11 4.10 4.30
C TYR A 53 13.39 3.66 3.60
N ASN A 54 13.40 3.66 2.26
CA ASN A 54 14.52 3.16 1.45
C ASN A 54 15.25 4.26 0.69
N GLY A 55 14.71 5.47 0.64
CA GLY A 55 15.24 6.51 -0.25
C GLY A 55 14.93 6.27 -1.72
N ASP A 56 14.02 5.35 -2.04
CA ASP A 56 13.73 4.96 -3.41
C ASP A 56 12.50 5.67 -3.97
N ASN A 57 12.57 6.04 -5.25
CA ASN A 57 11.41 6.49 -6.01
C ASN A 57 10.90 5.28 -6.81
N ILE A 58 9.93 4.56 -6.25
CA ILE A 58 9.38 3.38 -6.91
C ILE A 58 8.12 3.74 -7.68
N THR A 59 7.81 2.91 -8.67
CA THR A 59 6.54 2.99 -9.39
C THR A 59 5.54 2.07 -8.70
N ILE A 60 4.36 2.61 -8.39
CA ILE A 60 3.28 1.84 -7.77
C ILE A 60 2.13 1.77 -8.77
N LYS A 61 1.68 0.54 -9.06
CA LYS A 61 0.51 0.30 -9.89
C LYS A 61 -0.64 -0.13 -8.98
N GLY A 62 -1.73 0.63 -9.01
CA GLY A 62 -2.89 0.32 -8.19
C GLY A 62 -4.08 -0.10 -9.03
N TYR A 63 -4.84 -1.08 -8.54
CA TYR A 63 -6.05 -1.57 -9.20
C TYR A 63 -7.16 -1.78 -8.20
N LYS A 64 -8.40 -1.53 -8.65
CA LYS A 64 -9.56 -2.00 -7.92
C LYS A 64 -9.82 -3.45 -8.34
N LEU A 65 -9.97 -4.35 -7.37
CA LEU A 65 -10.28 -5.75 -7.64
C LEU A 65 -11.79 -5.96 -7.73
N ASP A 66 -12.48 -5.82 -6.60
CA ASP A 66 -13.93 -5.90 -6.53
C ASP A 66 -14.41 -5.24 -5.24
N GLY A 67 -15.62 -4.71 -5.24
CA GLY A 67 -16.17 -4.06 -4.05
C GLY A 67 -15.21 -3.02 -3.48
N ASP A 68 -14.78 -3.22 -2.23
CA ASP A 68 -13.84 -2.34 -1.53
C ASP A 68 -12.40 -2.85 -1.59
N ASN A 69 -12.13 -3.93 -2.32
CA ASN A 69 -10.82 -4.56 -2.39
C ASN A 69 -9.95 -3.93 -3.46
N TYR A 70 -8.73 -3.57 -3.08
CA TYR A 70 -7.75 -2.96 -3.96
C TYR A 70 -6.40 -3.64 -3.81
N THR A 71 -5.57 -3.54 -4.83
CA THR A 71 -4.20 -4.00 -4.78
C THR A 71 -3.25 -2.93 -5.31
N PHE A 72 -2.05 -2.90 -4.75
CA PHE A 72 -0.97 -2.01 -5.18
C PHE A 72 0.28 -2.84 -5.39
N ASP A 73 0.78 -2.84 -6.62
CA ASP A 73 2.01 -3.56 -6.96
C ASP A 73 3.20 -2.63 -6.83
N PHE A 74 4.23 -3.10 -6.13
CA PHE A 74 5.49 -2.39 -5.93
C PHE A 74 6.55 -2.93 -6.88
N ILE A 75 7.07 -2.08 -7.72
CA ILE A 75 8.06 -2.49 -8.72
C ILE A 75 9.39 -1.82 -8.45
#